data_105167e3d04e49edb168b16df04d3772
#
_entry.id   105167e3d04e49edb168b16df04d3772
#
_cell.length_a   1.000
_cell.length_b   1.000
_cell.length_c   1.000
_cell.angle_alpha   90.00
_cell.angle_beta   90.00
_cell.angle_gamma   90.00
#
_symmetry.space_group_name_H-M   'P 1'
#
loop_
_entity.id
_entity.type
_entity.pdbx_description
1 polymer ?
#
loop_
_entity_poly.entity_id
_entity_poly.type
_entity_poly.pdbx_seq_one_letter_code
_entity_poly.pdbx_strand_id
1 'polypeptide(L)'
;PQDGKFSDYENFRMVETLSDYIEQGRLQLFCVDSVDRESWSDKEGNPRYRAEMQEKWFNYITNEIVPFIHNYTGRKDLIVTGCSMGGTHAGISFFRRPDLFETLIALSGAFDASMFFGNYMDDLVYNNSPVHFLRNMPEDHYYLDIYRNKKIILCIGQGAWEEDLLPSNHEMNAILKEKNVPAWVDFWGYDVAHDWNWWQLQIRYFMDKVL
;
A
#
# COMPACT_ATOMS: atom_id res chain seq x y z
N PRO A 1 9.23 0.93 4.13
CA PRO A 1 10.00 1.58 3.07
C PRO A 1 10.67 0.55 2.17
N GLN A 2 11.46 1.00 1.20
CA GLN A 2 12.20 0.14 0.29
C GLN A 2 13.11 -0.85 1.04
N ASP A 3 13.20 -2.10 0.57
CA ASP A 3 13.92 -3.20 1.21
C ASP A 3 13.46 -3.50 2.65
N GLY A 4 12.19 -3.19 2.95
CA GLY A 4 11.60 -3.23 4.27
C GLY A 4 11.71 -4.59 4.96
N LYS A 5 11.94 -4.54 6.27
CA LYS A 5 11.98 -5.69 7.17
C LYS A 5 10.83 -5.62 8.17
N PHE A 6 10.39 -6.78 8.63
CA PHE A 6 9.33 -6.87 9.64
C PHE A 6 9.63 -6.05 10.90
N SER A 7 10.92 -5.90 11.25
CA SER A 7 11.38 -5.15 12.41
C SER A 7 11.40 -3.63 12.21
N ASP A 8 11.20 -3.11 10.99
CA ASP A 8 11.31 -1.66 10.74
C ASP A 8 10.22 -0.86 11.46
N TYR A 9 9.00 -1.41 11.57
CA TYR A 9 7.93 -0.76 12.32
C TYR A 9 8.26 -0.60 13.80
N GLU A 10 8.99 -1.55 14.40
CA GLU A 10 9.49 -1.43 15.77
C GLU A 10 10.69 -0.47 15.84
N ASN A 11 11.71 -0.68 15.00
CA ASN A 11 12.95 0.10 14.98
C ASN A 11 12.70 1.60 14.75
N PHE A 12 11.70 1.94 13.94
CA PHE A 12 11.31 3.33 13.65
C PHE A 12 10.04 3.75 14.41
N ARG A 13 9.79 3.16 15.58
CA ARG A 13 8.79 3.59 16.56
C ARG A 13 7.33 3.61 16.10
N MET A 14 7.00 2.94 14.99
CA MET A 14 5.60 2.83 14.53
C MET A 14 4.76 1.97 15.48
N VAL A 15 5.34 0.90 16.05
CA VAL A 15 4.69 0.09 17.08
C VAL A 15 4.42 0.91 18.33
N GLU A 16 5.40 1.72 18.78
CA GLU A 16 5.21 2.65 19.91
C GLU A 16 4.13 3.69 19.62
N THR A 17 4.11 4.25 18.42
CA THR A 17 3.10 5.22 17.97
C THR A 17 1.67 4.67 18.08
N LEU A 18 1.50 3.36 17.91
CA LEU A 18 0.21 2.67 17.95
C LEU A 18 -0.03 1.87 19.25
N SER A 19 0.87 2.02 20.24
CA SER A 19 0.88 1.18 21.45
C SER A 19 -0.42 1.24 22.24
N ASP A 20 -1.05 2.40 22.37
CA ASP A 20 -2.30 2.55 23.10
C ASP A 20 -3.48 1.77 22.47
N TYR A 21 -3.56 1.67 21.12
CA TYR A 21 -4.56 0.82 20.46
C TYR A 21 -4.25 -0.66 20.70
N ILE A 22 -2.95 -1.02 20.71
CA ILE A 22 -2.51 -2.40 20.96
C ILE A 22 -2.80 -2.81 22.41
N GLU A 23 -2.43 -1.96 23.37
CA GLU A 23 -2.65 -2.19 24.81
C GLU A 23 -4.14 -2.26 25.17
N GLN A 24 -4.98 -1.49 24.49
CA GLN A 24 -6.44 -1.55 24.63
C GLN A 24 -7.08 -2.76 23.92
N GLY A 25 -6.30 -3.59 23.23
CA GLY A 25 -6.80 -4.72 22.46
C GLY A 25 -7.62 -4.35 21.22
N ARG A 26 -7.51 -3.11 20.74
CA ARG A 26 -8.20 -2.61 19.55
C ARG A 26 -7.45 -2.88 18.26
N LEU A 27 -6.14 -3.13 18.33
CA LEU A 27 -5.26 -3.37 17.21
C LEU A 27 -4.28 -4.50 17.51
N GLN A 28 -4.04 -5.35 16.50
CA GLN A 28 -2.88 -6.25 16.43
C GLN A 28 -2.09 -5.94 15.16
N LEU A 29 -0.75 -5.92 15.26
CA LEU A 29 0.13 -5.68 14.12
C LEU A 29 0.80 -6.99 13.68
N PHE A 30 0.80 -7.22 12.37
CA PHE A 30 1.54 -8.29 11.70
C PHE A 30 2.47 -7.64 10.68
N CYS A 31 3.75 -7.67 10.94
CA CYS A 31 4.76 -7.08 10.07
C CYS A 31 5.46 -8.18 9.28
N VAL A 32 5.68 -7.95 8.00
CA VAL A 32 6.28 -8.91 7.06
C VAL A 32 7.48 -8.31 6.37
N ASP A 33 8.44 -9.16 5.99
CA ASP A 33 9.57 -8.77 5.15
C ASP A 33 9.12 -8.49 3.73
N SER A 34 9.78 -7.55 3.05
CA SER A 34 9.64 -7.34 1.61
C SER A 34 10.58 -8.24 0.81
N VAL A 35 10.34 -8.31 -0.49
CA VAL A 35 11.19 -8.98 -1.49
C VAL A 35 11.87 -7.96 -2.42
N ASP A 36 11.88 -6.70 -2.04
CA ASP A 36 12.26 -5.58 -2.91
C ASP A 36 13.66 -5.74 -3.50
N ARG A 37 14.61 -6.28 -2.75
CA ARG A 37 16.01 -6.49 -3.22
C ARG A 37 16.10 -7.38 -4.44
N GLU A 38 15.14 -8.28 -4.63
CA GLU A 38 15.07 -9.20 -5.76
C GLU A 38 13.99 -8.77 -6.77
N SER A 39 13.24 -7.70 -6.47
CA SER A 39 12.16 -7.19 -7.30
C SER A 39 12.29 -5.69 -7.58
N TRP A 40 11.61 -4.84 -6.82
CA TRP A 40 11.51 -3.39 -7.09
C TRP A 40 12.85 -2.66 -7.08
N SER A 41 13.76 -3.04 -6.17
CA SER A 41 15.07 -2.36 -5.97
C SER A 41 16.16 -2.85 -6.91
N ASP A 42 16.02 -4.02 -7.53
CA ASP A 42 17.02 -4.60 -8.42
C ASP A 42 16.94 -3.99 -9.84
N LYS A 43 17.37 -2.73 -9.96
CA LYS A 43 17.26 -1.98 -11.22
C LYS A 43 18.05 -2.60 -12.40
N GLU A 44 19.09 -3.37 -12.11
CA GLU A 44 19.95 -4.04 -13.11
C GLU A 44 19.47 -5.46 -13.45
N GLY A 45 18.56 -6.01 -12.66
CA GLY A 45 18.03 -7.35 -12.83
C GLY A 45 17.08 -7.47 -14.02
N ASN A 46 16.88 -8.71 -14.48
CA ASN A 46 15.92 -9.00 -15.53
C ASN A 46 14.50 -8.56 -15.09
N PRO A 47 13.83 -7.66 -15.83
CA PRO A 47 12.56 -7.08 -15.40
C PRO A 47 11.44 -8.12 -15.23
N ARG A 48 11.42 -9.16 -16.07
CA ARG A 48 10.44 -10.26 -15.91
C ARG A 48 10.67 -11.04 -14.63
N TYR A 49 11.91 -11.41 -14.32
CA TYR A 49 12.25 -12.09 -13.08
C TYR A 49 11.88 -11.25 -11.85
N ARG A 50 12.16 -9.96 -11.87
CA ARG A 50 11.80 -9.01 -10.81
C ARG A 50 10.29 -8.97 -10.57
N ALA A 51 9.49 -8.92 -11.65
CA ALA A 51 8.04 -8.97 -11.58
C ALA A 51 7.53 -10.32 -11.06
N GLU A 52 8.17 -11.45 -11.43
CA GLU A 52 7.85 -12.78 -10.91
C GLU A 52 8.14 -12.90 -9.41
N MET A 53 9.22 -12.28 -8.90
CA MET A 53 9.51 -12.26 -7.48
C MET A 53 8.46 -11.47 -6.69
N GLN A 54 8.04 -10.32 -7.20
CA GLN A 54 6.93 -9.56 -6.63
C GLN A 54 5.63 -10.38 -6.62
N GLU A 55 5.33 -11.10 -7.68
CA GLU A 55 4.13 -11.93 -7.77
C GLU A 55 4.15 -13.10 -6.76
N LYS A 56 5.31 -13.72 -6.56
CA LYS A 56 5.48 -14.75 -5.51
C LYS A 56 5.24 -14.17 -4.12
N TRP A 57 5.78 -12.97 -3.85
CA TRP A 57 5.56 -12.30 -2.57
C TRP A 57 4.08 -11.93 -2.38
N PHE A 58 3.42 -11.38 -3.40
CA PHE A 58 2.00 -11.09 -3.36
C PHE A 58 1.17 -12.34 -3.05
N ASN A 59 1.48 -13.47 -3.70
CA ASN A 59 0.82 -14.75 -3.45
C ASN A 59 1.08 -15.27 -2.04
N TYR A 60 2.29 -15.10 -1.51
CA TYR A 60 2.62 -15.43 -0.12
C TYR A 60 1.75 -14.62 0.86
N ILE A 61 1.64 -13.30 0.66
CA ILE A 61 0.78 -12.46 1.51
C ILE A 61 -0.67 -12.90 1.45
N THR A 62 -1.21 -13.09 0.25
CA THR A 62 -2.65 -13.32 0.08
C THR A 62 -3.08 -14.76 0.37
N ASN A 63 -2.21 -15.75 0.14
CA ASN A 63 -2.55 -17.17 0.27
C ASN A 63 -1.99 -17.84 1.54
N GLU A 64 -1.04 -17.21 2.22
CA GLU A 64 -0.44 -17.75 3.43
C GLU A 64 -0.61 -16.82 4.64
N ILE A 65 -0.14 -15.57 4.55
CA ILE A 65 -0.18 -14.62 5.68
C ILE A 65 -1.61 -14.23 6.05
N VAL A 66 -2.43 -13.83 5.08
CA VAL A 66 -3.83 -13.46 5.36
C VAL A 66 -4.62 -14.62 5.96
N PRO A 67 -4.59 -15.85 5.40
CA PRO A 67 -5.22 -17.02 6.04
C PRO A 67 -4.66 -17.33 7.43
N PHE A 68 -3.34 -17.19 7.65
CA PHE A 68 -2.73 -17.36 8.97
C PHE A 68 -3.33 -16.36 9.97
N ILE A 69 -3.42 -15.07 9.61
CA ILE A 69 -3.98 -14.03 10.46
C ILE A 69 -5.46 -14.33 10.78
N HIS A 70 -6.26 -14.71 9.78
CA HIS A 70 -7.66 -15.10 9.98
C HIS A 70 -7.80 -16.27 10.98
N ASN A 71 -6.98 -17.29 10.83
CA ASN A 71 -7.00 -18.46 11.70
C ASN A 71 -6.52 -18.13 13.12
N TYR A 72 -5.50 -17.29 13.25
CA TYR A 72 -4.90 -16.91 14.52
C TYR A 72 -5.80 -15.97 15.34
N THR A 73 -6.42 -15.00 14.66
CA THR A 73 -7.19 -13.94 15.33
C THR A 73 -8.70 -14.17 15.32
N GLY A 74 -9.20 -14.99 14.40
CA GLY A 74 -10.64 -15.11 14.12
C GLY A 74 -11.22 -13.89 13.37
N ARG A 75 -10.41 -12.86 13.07
CA ARG A 75 -10.84 -11.60 12.42
C ARG A 75 -10.65 -11.67 10.91
N LYS A 76 -11.57 -11.00 10.18
CA LYS A 76 -11.51 -10.86 8.72
C LYS A 76 -11.45 -9.41 8.24
N ASP A 77 -11.68 -8.47 9.14
CA ASP A 77 -11.67 -7.02 8.90
C ASP A 77 -10.25 -6.47 8.95
N LEU A 78 -9.40 -6.88 8.02
CA LEU A 78 -7.99 -6.51 7.99
C LEU A 78 -7.79 -5.09 7.46
N ILE A 79 -6.89 -4.37 8.12
CA ILE A 79 -6.30 -3.13 7.61
C ILE A 79 -4.96 -3.49 6.95
N VAL A 80 -4.79 -3.14 5.69
CA VAL A 80 -3.47 -3.21 5.04
C VAL A 80 -2.85 -1.81 5.01
N THR A 81 -1.60 -1.71 5.46
CA THR A 81 -0.92 -0.42 5.57
C THR A 81 0.58 -0.55 5.31
N GLY A 82 1.21 0.55 4.96
CA GLY A 82 2.65 0.66 4.80
C GLY A 82 3.08 2.07 4.42
N CYS A 83 4.40 2.30 4.48
CA CYS A 83 5.03 3.58 4.17
C CYS A 83 5.99 3.41 2.99
N SER A 84 6.05 4.39 2.08
CA SER A 84 6.96 4.36 0.92
C SER A 84 6.67 3.11 0.05
N MET A 85 7.66 2.28 -0.22
CA MET A 85 7.44 0.98 -0.90
C MET A 85 6.42 0.10 -0.18
N GLY A 86 6.36 0.15 1.16
CA GLY A 86 5.31 -0.53 1.92
C GLY A 86 3.91 0.01 1.61
N GLY A 87 3.78 1.31 1.36
CA GLY A 87 2.53 1.94 0.88
C GLY A 87 2.15 1.46 -0.53
N THR A 88 3.15 1.30 -1.41
CA THR A 88 2.97 0.69 -2.73
C THR A 88 2.45 -0.75 -2.61
N HIS A 89 3.08 -1.57 -1.79
CA HIS A 89 2.66 -2.95 -1.55
C HIS A 89 1.26 -3.05 -0.95
N ALA A 90 0.93 -2.15 0.00
CA ALA A 90 -0.40 -2.09 0.59
C ALA A 90 -1.46 -1.76 -0.48
N GLY A 91 -1.21 -0.76 -1.32
CA GLY A 91 -2.09 -0.40 -2.43
C GLY A 91 -2.27 -1.53 -3.44
N ILE A 92 -1.17 -2.15 -3.89
CA ILE A 92 -1.23 -3.30 -4.80
C ILE A 92 -2.06 -4.43 -4.20
N SER A 93 -1.81 -4.78 -2.93
CA SER A 93 -2.52 -5.87 -2.26
C SER A 93 -4.00 -5.59 -2.14
N PHE A 94 -4.37 -4.38 -1.73
CA PHE A 94 -5.76 -3.96 -1.58
C PHE A 94 -6.50 -3.94 -2.91
N PHE A 95 -5.98 -3.25 -3.93
CA PHE A 95 -6.69 -3.09 -5.19
C PHE A 95 -6.75 -4.38 -6.03
N ARG A 96 -5.81 -5.30 -5.84
CA ARG A 96 -5.87 -6.64 -6.48
C ARG A 96 -6.75 -7.63 -5.72
N ARG A 97 -6.87 -7.49 -4.39
CA ARG A 97 -7.66 -8.42 -3.55
C ARG A 97 -8.50 -7.64 -2.51
N PRO A 98 -9.47 -6.83 -2.99
CA PRO A 98 -10.34 -6.06 -2.10
C PRO A 98 -11.26 -6.94 -1.24
N ASP A 99 -11.38 -8.21 -1.58
CA ASP A 99 -12.10 -9.22 -0.79
C ASP A 99 -11.38 -9.58 0.52
N LEU A 100 -10.06 -9.35 0.61
CA LEU A 100 -9.25 -9.72 1.78
C LEU A 100 -9.09 -8.59 2.80
N PHE A 101 -9.29 -7.35 2.39
CA PHE A 101 -9.00 -6.18 3.24
C PHE A 101 -10.22 -5.28 3.37
N GLU A 102 -10.46 -4.78 4.59
CA GLU A 102 -11.54 -3.83 4.88
C GLU A 102 -11.09 -2.38 4.70
N THR A 103 -9.82 -2.11 5.00
CA THR A 103 -9.26 -0.76 4.99
C THR A 103 -7.87 -0.76 4.37
N LEU A 104 -7.61 0.23 3.52
CA LEU A 104 -6.28 0.60 3.03
C LEU A 104 -5.83 1.91 3.68
N ILE A 105 -4.61 1.92 4.24
CA ILE A 105 -3.90 3.15 4.60
C ILE A 105 -2.52 3.08 3.95
N ALA A 106 -2.33 3.76 2.84
CA ALA A 106 -1.04 3.80 2.14
C ALA A 106 -0.41 5.19 2.31
N LEU A 107 0.79 5.22 2.90
CA LEU A 107 1.53 6.44 3.17
C LEU A 107 2.69 6.57 2.19
N SER A 108 2.72 7.64 1.41
CA SER A 108 3.77 7.96 0.43
C SER A 108 4.09 6.79 -0.52
N GLY A 109 3.06 6.10 -1.01
CA GLY A 109 3.21 4.99 -1.96
C GLY A 109 3.41 5.47 -3.39
N ALA A 110 4.12 4.69 -4.21
CA ALA A 110 4.18 4.83 -5.66
C ALA A 110 3.17 3.86 -6.30
N PHE A 111 2.26 4.35 -7.14
CA PHE A 111 1.21 3.52 -7.72
C PHE A 111 1.38 3.28 -9.23
N ASP A 112 2.44 3.83 -9.82
CA ASP A 112 2.88 3.58 -11.19
C ASP A 112 4.17 2.76 -11.19
N ALA A 113 4.10 1.51 -11.65
CA ALA A 113 5.24 0.61 -11.70
C ALA A 113 6.32 1.06 -12.71
N SER A 114 6.00 1.94 -13.66
CA SER A 114 6.99 2.45 -14.63
C SER A 114 8.15 3.19 -13.94
N MET A 115 7.93 3.73 -12.75
CA MET A 115 8.98 4.32 -11.91
C MET A 115 10.13 3.33 -11.61
N PHE A 116 9.84 2.04 -11.56
CA PHE A 116 10.79 0.98 -11.22
C PHE A 116 11.19 0.11 -12.42
N PHE A 117 10.30 0.01 -13.40
CA PHE A 117 10.49 -0.86 -14.59
C PHE A 117 10.74 -0.08 -15.90
N GLY A 118 10.72 1.26 -15.84
CA GLY A 118 10.89 2.11 -17.02
C GLY A 118 9.84 1.82 -18.09
N ASN A 119 10.29 1.54 -19.29
CA ASN A 119 9.40 1.22 -20.42
C ASN A 119 9.00 -0.26 -20.51
N TYR A 120 9.48 -1.10 -19.58
CA TYR A 120 9.08 -2.50 -19.56
C TYR A 120 7.71 -2.65 -18.90
N MET A 121 6.75 -3.19 -19.65
CA MET A 121 5.39 -3.41 -19.18
C MET A 121 4.89 -4.74 -19.75
N ASP A 122 4.87 -5.77 -18.92
CA ASP A 122 4.22 -7.04 -19.24
C ASP A 122 2.98 -7.22 -18.33
N ASP A 123 2.36 -8.39 -18.41
CA ASP A 123 1.18 -8.75 -17.62
C ASP A 123 1.42 -8.66 -16.11
N LEU A 124 2.61 -9.05 -15.64
CA LEU A 124 2.93 -9.00 -14.20
C LEU A 124 3.19 -7.58 -13.73
N VAL A 125 3.96 -6.79 -14.48
CA VAL A 125 4.19 -5.38 -14.14
C VAL A 125 2.88 -4.61 -14.18
N TYR A 126 2.05 -4.83 -15.21
CA TYR A 126 0.71 -4.23 -15.32
C TYR A 126 -0.15 -4.53 -14.10
N ASN A 127 -0.22 -5.80 -13.67
CA ASN A 127 -0.99 -6.21 -12.50
C ASN A 127 -0.46 -5.64 -11.18
N ASN A 128 0.80 -5.20 -11.14
CA ASN A 128 1.41 -4.55 -9.98
C ASN A 128 1.48 -3.01 -10.12
N SER A 129 0.71 -2.44 -11.05
CA SER A 129 0.64 -0.99 -11.29
C SER A 129 -0.81 -0.50 -11.16
N PRO A 130 -1.24 -0.08 -9.95
CA PRO A 130 -2.61 0.36 -9.71
C PRO A 130 -3.13 1.41 -10.68
N VAL A 131 -2.33 2.40 -11.05
CA VAL A 131 -2.74 3.43 -12.03
C VAL A 131 -3.07 2.82 -13.40
N HIS A 132 -2.37 1.75 -13.82
CA HIS A 132 -2.62 1.13 -15.12
C HIS A 132 -3.88 0.24 -15.10
N PHE A 133 -3.98 -0.70 -14.16
CA PHE A 133 -5.10 -1.63 -14.19
C PHE A 133 -6.42 -0.99 -13.73
N LEU A 134 -6.40 -0.05 -12.78
CA LEU A 134 -7.62 0.65 -12.36
C LEU A 134 -8.15 1.58 -13.46
N ARG A 135 -7.27 2.29 -14.17
CA ARG A 135 -7.68 3.13 -15.31
C ARG A 135 -8.41 2.32 -16.37
N ASN A 136 -7.88 1.16 -16.72
CA ASN A 136 -8.44 0.28 -17.75
C ASN A 136 -9.55 -0.65 -17.24
N MET A 137 -9.89 -0.61 -15.95
CA MET A 137 -10.95 -1.42 -15.38
C MET A 137 -12.32 -1.02 -15.94
N PRO A 138 -13.10 -1.95 -16.51
CA PRO A 138 -14.45 -1.66 -17.03
C PRO A 138 -15.35 -1.05 -15.95
N GLU A 139 -16.27 -0.17 -16.36
CA GLU A 139 -17.22 0.51 -15.46
C GLU A 139 -18.15 -0.45 -14.70
N ASP A 140 -18.40 -1.64 -15.26
CA ASP A 140 -19.23 -2.71 -14.69
C ASP A 140 -18.41 -3.78 -13.95
N HIS A 141 -17.12 -3.55 -13.74
CA HIS A 141 -16.27 -4.51 -13.03
C HIS A 141 -16.71 -4.64 -11.57
N TYR A 142 -16.97 -5.86 -11.11
CA TYR A 142 -17.52 -6.13 -9.78
C TYR A 142 -16.63 -5.64 -8.61
N TYR A 143 -15.32 -5.46 -8.82
CA TYR A 143 -14.43 -4.87 -7.81
C TYR A 143 -14.77 -3.41 -7.49
N LEU A 144 -15.31 -2.66 -8.45
CA LEU A 144 -15.72 -1.27 -8.19
C LEU A 144 -16.81 -1.20 -7.11
N ASP A 145 -17.73 -2.15 -7.10
CA ASP A 145 -18.75 -2.23 -6.05
C ASP A 145 -18.15 -2.61 -4.70
N ILE A 146 -17.12 -3.45 -4.68
CA ILE A 146 -16.39 -3.78 -3.45
C ILE A 146 -15.66 -2.53 -2.94
N TYR A 147 -14.87 -1.85 -3.80
CA TYR A 147 -14.12 -0.65 -3.39
C TYR A 147 -15.03 0.45 -2.83
N ARG A 148 -16.23 0.63 -3.37
CA ARG A 148 -17.21 1.63 -2.92
C ARG A 148 -17.67 1.43 -1.47
N ASN A 149 -17.51 0.22 -0.94
CA ASN A 149 -17.89 -0.16 0.42
C ASN A 149 -16.68 -0.28 1.37
N LYS A 150 -15.47 0.10 0.92
CA LYS A 150 -14.23 0.00 1.71
C LYS A 150 -13.72 1.36 2.16
N LYS A 151 -12.87 1.37 3.19
CA LYS A 151 -12.15 2.57 3.61
C LYS A 151 -10.81 2.63 2.86
N ILE A 152 -10.65 3.62 2.00
CA ILE A 152 -9.44 3.79 1.17
C ILE A 152 -8.80 5.12 1.53
N ILE A 153 -7.59 5.07 2.06
CA ILE A 153 -6.81 6.25 2.44
C ILE A 153 -5.45 6.17 1.73
N LEU A 154 -5.18 7.16 0.88
CA LEU A 154 -3.88 7.39 0.26
C LEU A 154 -3.37 8.73 0.76
N CYS A 155 -2.24 8.77 1.45
CA CYS A 155 -1.67 9.99 2.00
C CYS A 155 -0.23 10.18 1.52
N ILE A 156 0.12 11.41 1.18
CA ILE A 156 1.46 11.78 0.73
C ILE A 156 1.77 13.21 1.17
N GLY A 157 3.02 13.47 1.54
CA GLY A 157 3.55 14.81 1.70
C GLY A 157 3.83 15.48 0.35
N GLN A 158 4.22 16.75 0.39
CA GLN A 158 4.65 17.50 -0.78
C GLN A 158 6.07 18.10 -0.57
N GLY A 159 6.74 17.69 0.50
CA GLY A 159 8.09 18.11 0.83
C GLY A 159 9.17 17.22 0.25
N ALA A 160 10.37 17.29 0.83
CA ALA A 160 11.56 16.61 0.34
C ALA A 160 11.34 15.11 0.13
N TRP A 161 11.79 14.60 -1.01
CA TRP A 161 11.77 13.19 -1.42
C TRP A 161 10.37 12.63 -1.77
N GLU A 162 9.34 13.49 -1.83
CA GLU A 162 7.99 13.11 -2.27
C GLU A 162 7.73 13.42 -3.75
N GLU A 163 8.58 14.23 -4.37
CA GLU A 163 8.38 14.80 -5.70
C GLU A 163 8.12 13.75 -6.78
N ASP A 164 8.88 12.65 -6.77
CA ASP A 164 8.76 11.59 -7.77
C ASP A 164 7.50 10.72 -7.58
N LEU A 165 6.91 10.74 -6.39
CA LEU A 165 5.73 9.94 -6.03
C LEU A 165 4.41 10.69 -6.30
N LEU A 166 4.44 12.03 -6.20
CA LEU A 166 3.27 12.89 -6.36
C LEU A 166 2.48 12.64 -7.66
N PRO A 167 3.12 12.49 -8.85
CA PRO A 167 2.39 12.26 -10.08
C PRO A 167 1.45 11.04 -10.00
N SER A 168 1.94 9.89 -9.53
CA SER A 168 1.12 8.68 -9.42
C SER A 168 0.00 8.80 -8.38
N ASN A 169 0.19 9.59 -7.31
CA ASN A 169 -0.84 9.85 -6.31
C ASN A 169 -1.94 10.78 -6.84
N HIS A 170 -1.58 11.82 -7.62
CA HIS A 170 -2.56 12.64 -8.33
C HIS A 170 -3.37 11.83 -9.35
N GLU A 171 -2.69 10.94 -10.07
CA GLU A 171 -3.31 10.04 -11.02
C GLU A 171 -4.29 9.07 -10.35
N MET A 172 -3.90 8.45 -9.23
CA MET A 172 -4.80 7.61 -8.41
C MET A 172 -6.03 8.38 -7.96
N ASN A 173 -5.86 9.61 -7.47
CA ASN A 173 -6.99 10.47 -7.08
C ASN A 173 -7.96 10.72 -8.24
N ALA A 174 -7.42 10.98 -9.44
CA ALA A 174 -8.24 11.19 -10.64
C ALA A 174 -8.99 9.91 -11.03
N ILE A 175 -8.31 8.76 -11.09
CA ILE A 175 -8.88 7.46 -11.44
C ILE A 175 -10.00 7.07 -10.46
N LEU A 176 -9.75 7.15 -9.15
CA LEU A 176 -10.73 6.78 -8.14
C LEU A 176 -11.98 7.66 -8.20
N LYS A 177 -11.84 8.96 -8.48
CA LYS A 177 -12.96 9.87 -8.72
C LYS A 177 -13.73 9.51 -9.99
N GLU A 178 -13.04 9.26 -11.10
CA GLU A 178 -13.65 8.87 -12.38
C GLU A 178 -14.46 7.57 -12.23
N LYS A 179 -13.92 6.58 -11.51
CA LYS A 179 -14.58 5.30 -11.23
C LYS A 179 -15.64 5.37 -10.13
N ASN A 180 -15.93 6.55 -9.58
CA ASN A 180 -16.88 6.75 -8.48
C ASN A 180 -16.55 5.86 -7.25
N VAL A 181 -15.27 5.69 -6.95
CA VAL A 181 -14.78 5.00 -5.76
C VAL A 181 -14.48 6.04 -4.68
N PRO A 182 -15.21 6.05 -3.56
CA PRO A 182 -14.95 6.98 -2.46
C PRO A 182 -13.62 6.64 -1.81
N ALA A 183 -12.66 7.56 -1.92
CA ALA A 183 -11.35 7.43 -1.31
C ALA A 183 -10.94 8.77 -0.70
N TRP A 184 -10.27 8.71 0.44
CA TRP A 184 -9.64 9.87 1.04
C TRP A 184 -8.19 9.94 0.54
N VAL A 185 -7.96 10.74 -0.50
CA VAL A 185 -6.61 11.03 -1.00
C VAL A 185 -6.17 12.34 -0.42
N ASP A 186 -5.19 12.31 0.46
CA ASP A 186 -4.77 13.41 1.32
C ASP A 186 -3.35 13.87 0.96
N PHE A 187 -3.23 15.12 0.49
CA PHE A 187 -1.96 15.76 0.16
C PHE A 187 -1.59 16.70 1.29
N TRP A 188 -0.60 16.31 2.10
CA TRP A 188 -0.11 17.13 3.21
C TRP A 188 0.83 18.24 2.71
N GLY A 189 1.20 19.16 3.59
CA GLY A 189 1.95 20.38 3.24
C GLY A 189 3.32 20.15 2.60
N TYR A 190 3.89 21.24 2.08
CA TYR A 190 5.24 21.27 1.49
C TYR A 190 6.37 21.09 2.50
N ASP A 191 6.07 21.19 3.79
CA ASP A 191 6.94 20.90 4.92
C ASP A 191 6.96 19.42 5.31
N VAL A 192 6.09 18.60 4.70
CA VAL A 192 5.94 17.17 4.98
C VAL A 192 6.81 16.35 4.05
N ALA A 193 7.94 15.91 4.56
CA ALA A 193 8.94 15.14 3.83
C ALA A 193 8.67 13.61 3.87
N HIS A 194 9.32 12.88 2.99
CA HIS A 194 9.29 11.41 2.92
C HIS A 194 10.10 10.79 4.06
N ASP A 195 9.55 10.80 5.28
CA ASP A 195 10.28 10.40 6.48
C ASP A 195 9.36 9.77 7.53
N TRP A 196 9.93 8.93 8.37
CA TRP A 196 9.28 8.21 9.45
C TRP A 196 8.54 9.11 10.44
N ASN A 197 9.09 10.27 10.77
CA ASN A 197 8.43 11.23 11.68
C ASN A 197 7.05 11.66 11.16
N TRP A 198 6.92 11.86 9.86
CA TRP A 198 5.66 12.22 9.25
C TRP A 198 4.72 11.02 9.14
N TRP A 199 5.24 9.84 8.77
CA TRP A 199 4.43 8.63 8.71
C TRP A 199 3.89 8.22 10.09
N GLN A 200 4.61 8.47 11.18
CA GLN A 200 4.11 8.29 12.56
C GLN A 200 2.89 9.18 12.83
N LEU A 201 2.98 10.46 12.48
CA LEU A 201 1.87 11.39 12.64
C LEU A 201 0.68 11.01 11.76
N GLN A 202 0.94 10.65 10.51
CA GLN A 202 -0.09 10.26 9.53
C GLN A 202 -0.80 8.97 9.95
N ILE A 203 -0.05 7.91 10.30
CA ILE A 203 -0.70 6.64 10.69
C ILE A 203 -1.57 6.83 11.93
N ARG A 204 -1.11 7.59 12.91
CA ARG A 204 -1.89 7.91 14.10
C ARG A 204 -3.17 8.66 13.74
N TYR A 205 -3.05 9.70 12.94
CA TYR A 205 -4.18 10.51 12.50
C TYR A 205 -5.25 9.68 11.78
N PHE A 206 -4.85 8.76 10.88
CA PHE A 206 -5.80 7.93 10.15
C PHE A 206 -6.34 6.79 11.00
N MET A 207 -5.56 6.18 11.89
CA MET A 207 -6.05 5.15 12.81
C MET A 207 -7.17 5.67 13.72
N ASP A 208 -7.07 6.92 14.21
CA ASP A 208 -8.14 7.58 14.96
C ASP A 208 -9.48 7.70 14.18
N LYS A 209 -9.44 7.61 12.85
CA LYS A 209 -10.63 7.72 11.98
C LYS A 209 -11.20 6.38 11.55
N VAL A 210 -10.42 5.32 11.62
CA VAL A 210 -10.82 4.01 11.13
C VAL A 210 -11.10 2.99 12.24
N LEU A 211 -10.47 3.13 13.42
CA LEU A 211 -10.73 2.35 14.60
C LEU A 211 -11.80 2.99 15.48
#